data_c168b9ca41591c81253328f1bf7e20ba
#
_entry.id   c168b9ca41591c81253328f1bf7e20ba
#
_cell.length_a   1.000
_cell.length_b   1.000
_cell.length_c   1.000
_cell.angle_alpha   90.00
_cell.angle_beta   90.00
_cell.angle_gamma   90.00
#
_symmetry.space_group_name_H-M   'P 1'
#
loop_
_entity.id
_entity.type
_entity.pdbx_description
1 polymer ?
#
loop_
_entity_poly.entity_id
_entity_poly.type
_entity_poly.pdbx_seq_one_letter_code
_entity_poly.pdbx_strand_id
1 'polypeptide(L)'
;VSKLIALAPSNHGVGPRAVSRFVNESISEAKHKKIEATFAKAHIASYEQQLGFSNFNKELYGNGPVTRPGVKYTVIEGRYDDAVVPFTNAFLNEPGVKNILVQDTCRNDHASHVNFTYDVNVYQMAVNALDPDHAQPVTCVFQPFIG
;
A
#
# COMPACT_ATOMS: atom_id res chain seq x y z
N VAL A 1 5.26 -13.45 -15.48
CA VAL A 1 4.64 -13.39 -14.14
C VAL A 1 3.16 -13.69 -14.30
N SER A 2 2.65 -14.69 -13.58
CA SER A 2 1.23 -15.09 -13.63
C SER A 2 0.44 -14.60 -12.42
N LYS A 3 1.11 -14.31 -11.31
CA LYS A 3 0.51 -13.77 -10.08
C LYS A 3 1.43 -12.69 -9.50
N LEU A 4 0.83 -11.63 -8.97
CA LEU A 4 1.49 -10.58 -8.22
C LEU A 4 0.77 -10.43 -6.89
N ILE A 5 1.50 -10.64 -5.79
CA ILE A 5 0.98 -10.44 -4.44
C ILE A 5 1.73 -9.23 -3.87
N ALA A 6 0.99 -8.18 -3.58
CA ALA A 6 1.54 -6.95 -3.03
C ALA A 6 1.15 -6.83 -1.56
N LEU A 7 2.14 -6.59 -0.70
CA LEU A 7 1.95 -6.42 0.74
C LEU A 7 2.15 -4.94 1.08
N ALA A 8 1.13 -4.31 1.61
CA ALA A 8 1.13 -2.89 1.98
C ALA A 8 1.73 -1.97 0.87
N PRO A 9 1.29 -2.09 -0.39
CA PRO A 9 1.91 -1.34 -1.48
C PRO A 9 1.47 0.12 -1.50
N SER A 10 2.38 1.00 -1.87
CA SER A 10 2.10 2.43 -2.05
C SER A 10 1.43 2.75 -3.39
N ASN A 11 0.45 1.98 -3.83
CA ASN A 11 -0.17 2.09 -5.15
C ASN A 11 -0.73 3.50 -5.46
N HIS A 12 -1.34 4.15 -4.47
CA HIS A 12 -1.82 5.54 -4.60
C HIS A 12 -1.06 6.49 -3.66
N GLY A 13 0.15 6.11 -3.29
CA GLY A 13 1.08 6.91 -2.53
C GLY A 13 1.08 6.64 -1.02
N VAL A 14 2.22 6.96 -0.44
CA VAL A 14 2.42 6.99 1.00
C VAL A 14 2.13 8.38 1.55
N GLY A 15 1.73 8.46 2.81
CA GLY A 15 1.67 9.72 3.53
C GLY A 15 1.68 9.45 5.02
N PRO A 16 2.68 9.94 5.77
CA PRO A 16 2.61 9.87 7.22
C PRO A 16 1.33 10.59 7.69
N ARG A 17 0.72 10.12 8.77
CA ARG A 17 -0.53 10.69 9.33
C ARG A 17 -0.50 12.23 9.41
N ALA A 18 0.69 12.80 9.66
CA ALA A 18 0.89 14.25 9.67
C ALA A 18 0.80 14.88 8.28
N VAL A 19 1.18 14.17 7.22
CA VAL A 19 1.15 14.67 5.83
C VAL A 19 -0.18 14.36 5.16
N SER A 20 -0.82 13.24 5.48
CA SER A 20 -2.12 12.87 4.88
C SER A 20 -3.23 13.88 5.22
N ARG A 21 -3.15 14.57 6.37
CA ARG A 21 -4.06 15.69 6.68
C ARG A 21 -3.87 16.89 5.76
N PHE A 22 -2.67 17.08 5.21
CA PHE A 22 -2.36 18.18 4.28
C PHE A 22 -2.55 17.78 2.81
N VAL A 23 -2.53 16.48 2.49
CA VAL A 23 -2.64 15.96 1.11
C VAL A 23 -4.08 15.96 0.61
N ASN A 24 -5.07 15.89 1.49
CA ASN A 24 -6.48 16.05 1.12
C ASN A 24 -6.87 17.51 0.84
N GLU A 25 -6.01 18.46 1.15
CA GLU A 25 -6.15 19.85 0.75
C GLU A 25 -5.38 20.06 -0.55
N SER A 26 -6.00 20.68 -1.55
CA SER A 26 -5.39 21.02 -2.84
C SER A 26 -4.07 21.76 -2.63
N ILE A 27 -2.98 21.02 -2.67
CA ILE A 27 -1.65 21.63 -2.56
C ILE A 27 -1.40 22.40 -3.88
N SER A 28 -1.13 23.70 -3.81
CA SER A 28 -0.82 24.49 -4.98
C SER A 28 0.46 23.98 -5.68
N GLU A 29 0.52 24.12 -6.99
CA GLU A 29 1.69 23.71 -7.79
C GLU A 29 3.00 24.33 -7.29
N ALA A 30 2.97 25.57 -6.81
CA ALA A 30 4.13 26.23 -6.21
C ALA A 30 4.61 25.53 -4.94
N LYS A 31 3.68 25.00 -4.13
CA LYS A 31 4.01 24.25 -2.91
C LYS A 31 4.56 22.87 -3.27
N HIS A 32 4.03 22.20 -4.30
CA HIS A 32 4.58 20.96 -4.85
C HIS A 32 6.05 21.13 -5.24
N LYS A 33 6.35 22.09 -6.11
CA LYS A 33 7.73 22.37 -6.56
C LYS A 33 8.68 22.64 -5.40
N LYS A 34 8.20 23.31 -4.35
CA LYS A 34 9.02 23.57 -3.16
C LYS A 34 9.32 22.28 -2.38
N ILE A 35 8.36 21.39 -2.28
CA ILE A 35 8.52 20.07 -1.62
C ILE A 35 9.52 19.23 -2.43
N GLU A 36 9.30 19.08 -3.74
CA GLU A 36 10.19 18.35 -4.66
C GLU A 36 11.64 18.84 -4.54
N ALA A 37 11.83 20.16 -4.60
CA ALA A 37 13.16 20.78 -4.47
C ALA A 37 13.80 20.49 -3.10
N THR A 38 13.00 20.46 -2.04
CA THR A 38 13.50 20.15 -0.67
C THR A 38 13.95 18.70 -0.56
N PHE A 39 13.15 17.76 -1.07
CA PHE A 39 13.50 16.33 -1.06
C PHE A 39 14.67 16.01 -1.99
N ALA A 40 14.74 16.65 -3.17
CA ALA A 40 15.87 16.52 -4.08
C ALA A 40 17.16 17.01 -3.44
N LYS A 41 17.14 18.17 -2.76
CA LYS A 41 18.28 18.72 -2.03
C LYS A 41 18.74 17.83 -0.88
N ALA A 42 17.81 17.13 -0.24
CA ALA A 42 18.10 16.17 0.83
C ALA A 42 18.54 14.79 0.31
N HIS A 43 18.64 14.58 -1.00
CA HIS A 43 18.94 13.30 -1.67
C HIS A 43 17.97 12.16 -1.32
N ILE A 44 16.70 12.49 -1.07
CA ILE A 44 15.60 11.55 -0.80
C ILE A 44 14.46 11.68 -1.82
N ALA A 45 14.81 11.93 -3.07
CA ALA A 45 13.84 12.09 -4.16
C ALA A 45 12.90 10.87 -4.33
N SER A 46 13.40 9.66 -4.06
CA SER A 46 12.58 8.44 -4.11
C SER A 46 11.44 8.45 -3.09
N TYR A 47 11.63 9.07 -1.94
CA TYR A 47 10.56 9.23 -0.96
C TYR A 47 9.47 10.20 -1.46
N GLU A 48 9.88 11.32 -2.07
CA GLU A 48 8.96 12.26 -2.70
C GLU A 48 8.14 11.57 -3.80
N GLN A 49 8.76 10.76 -4.64
CA GLN A 49 8.08 10.02 -5.71
C GLN A 49 6.99 9.08 -5.21
N GLN A 50 7.12 8.55 -4.01
CA GLN A 50 6.10 7.69 -3.38
C GLN A 50 4.93 8.48 -2.76
N LEU A 51 5.04 9.80 -2.61
CA LEU A 51 3.92 10.60 -2.11
C LEU A 51 2.76 10.60 -3.10
N GLY A 52 1.53 10.45 -2.61
CA GLY A 52 0.34 10.31 -3.46
C GLY A 52 0.07 11.51 -4.37
N PHE A 53 0.61 12.67 -4.03
CA PHE A 53 0.51 13.89 -4.83
C PHE A 53 1.69 14.14 -5.78
N SER A 54 2.72 13.29 -5.77
CA SER A 54 3.90 13.45 -6.62
C SER A 54 3.51 13.37 -8.11
N ASN A 55 4.28 14.05 -8.95
CA ASN A 55 4.08 13.94 -10.39
C ASN A 55 4.39 12.53 -10.89
N PHE A 56 5.41 11.89 -10.31
CA PHE A 56 5.75 10.50 -10.62
C PHE A 56 4.57 9.55 -10.35
N ASN A 57 3.92 9.68 -9.18
CA ASN A 57 2.77 8.85 -8.84
C ASN A 57 1.58 9.09 -9.78
N LYS A 58 1.33 10.36 -10.13
CA LYS A 58 0.29 10.72 -11.11
C LYS A 58 0.55 10.15 -12.49
N GLU A 59 1.79 10.18 -12.98
CA GLU A 59 2.17 9.61 -14.26
C GLU A 59 2.03 8.09 -14.26
N LEU A 60 2.41 7.44 -13.14
CA LEU A 60 2.37 5.98 -13.01
C LEU A 60 0.94 5.44 -12.98
N TYR A 61 0.03 6.10 -12.26
CA TYR A 61 -1.33 5.64 -12.00
C TYR A 61 -2.42 6.47 -12.68
N GLY A 62 -2.10 7.64 -13.21
CA GLY A 62 -3.09 8.56 -13.77
C GLY A 62 -3.54 8.24 -15.21
N ASN A 63 -2.81 7.40 -15.93
CA ASN A 63 -3.00 7.19 -17.37
C ASN A 63 -3.70 5.86 -17.73
N GLY A 64 -4.49 5.31 -16.84
CA GLY A 64 -5.28 4.09 -17.08
C GLY A 64 -4.90 2.92 -16.18
N PRO A 65 -5.37 1.71 -16.52
CA PRO A 65 -5.16 0.54 -15.67
C PRO A 65 -3.69 0.20 -15.47
N VAL A 66 -3.31 -0.08 -14.22
CA VAL A 66 -1.96 -0.54 -13.88
C VAL A 66 -1.82 -2.06 -13.98
N THR A 67 -2.96 -2.78 -13.92
CA THR A 67 -2.97 -4.24 -14.11
C THR A 67 -2.68 -4.63 -15.56
N ARG A 68 -2.10 -5.80 -15.73
CA ARG A 68 -1.77 -6.35 -17.06
C ARG A 68 -2.55 -7.64 -17.33
N PRO A 69 -3.04 -7.86 -18.56
CA PRO A 69 -3.71 -9.09 -18.94
C PRO A 69 -2.87 -10.33 -18.61
N GLY A 70 -3.52 -11.37 -18.10
CA GLY A 70 -2.86 -12.65 -17.78
C GLY A 70 -2.15 -12.68 -16.42
N VAL A 71 -2.12 -11.57 -15.67
CA VAL A 71 -1.59 -11.53 -14.31
C VAL A 71 -2.74 -11.42 -13.30
N LYS A 72 -2.75 -12.30 -12.30
CA LYS A 72 -3.67 -12.22 -11.16
C LYS A 72 -3.05 -11.34 -10.08
N TYR A 73 -3.78 -10.33 -9.65
CA TYR A 73 -3.32 -9.38 -8.64
C TYR A 73 -4.02 -9.64 -7.32
N THR A 74 -3.25 -9.68 -6.24
CA THR A 74 -3.77 -9.66 -4.87
C THR A 74 -3.02 -8.58 -4.10
N VAL A 75 -3.77 -7.68 -3.48
CA VAL A 75 -3.24 -6.67 -2.57
C VAL A 75 -3.68 -7.03 -1.16
N ILE A 76 -2.73 -7.09 -0.24
CA ILE A 76 -2.99 -7.36 1.18
C ILE A 76 -2.56 -6.12 1.95
N GLU A 77 -3.46 -5.59 2.76
CA GLU A 77 -3.26 -4.34 3.50
C GLU A 77 -3.83 -4.42 4.90
N GLY A 78 -3.21 -3.68 5.84
CA GLY A 78 -3.61 -3.57 7.24
C GLY A 78 -4.23 -2.21 7.57
N ARG A 79 -5.29 -2.21 8.38
CA ARG A 79 -5.96 -0.98 8.84
C ARG A 79 -5.03 -0.06 9.66
N TYR A 80 -4.01 -0.64 10.28
CA TYR A 80 -3.08 0.05 11.16
C TYR A 80 -1.78 0.45 10.48
N ASP A 81 -1.70 0.33 9.14
CA ASP A 81 -0.58 0.84 8.37
C ASP A 81 -0.39 2.34 8.65
N ASP A 82 0.84 2.72 8.97
CA ASP A 82 1.22 4.09 9.34
C ASP A 82 2.08 4.79 8.27
N ALA A 83 2.43 4.08 7.21
CA ALA A 83 3.11 4.62 6.03
C ALA A 83 2.14 4.82 4.86
N VAL A 84 1.31 3.83 4.53
CA VAL A 84 0.27 3.95 3.49
C VAL A 84 -1.01 4.48 4.15
N VAL A 85 -1.14 5.80 4.20
CA VAL A 85 -2.26 6.47 4.87
C VAL A 85 -3.01 7.38 3.90
N PRO A 86 -4.33 7.20 3.74
CA PRO A 86 -5.15 6.14 4.32
C PRO A 86 -4.76 4.76 3.77
N PHE A 87 -4.96 3.69 4.54
CA PHE A 87 -4.63 2.32 4.13
C PHE A 87 -5.28 1.91 2.79
N THR A 88 -6.40 2.53 2.43
CA THR A 88 -7.10 2.32 1.15
C THR A 88 -6.28 2.75 -0.06
N ASN A 89 -5.21 3.53 0.12
CA ASN A 89 -4.29 3.91 -0.95
C ASN A 89 -3.49 2.69 -1.49
N ALA A 90 -3.43 1.61 -0.72
CA ALA A 90 -2.84 0.36 -1.20
C ALA A 90 -3.71 -0.35 -2.22
N PHE A 91 -5.03 -0.20 -2.17
CA PHE A 91 -5.96 -0.98 -2.96
C PHE A 91 -6.03 -0.52 -4.41
N LEU A 92 -6.18 -1.50 -5.31
CA LEU A 92 -6.42 -1.27 -6.73
C LEU A 92 -7.89 -1.57 -7.04
N ASN A 93 -8.62 -0.55 -7.49
CA ASN A 93 -10.04 -0.67 -7.84
C ASN A 93 -10.20 -1.05 -9.33
N GLU A 94 -9.53 -2.13 -9.74
CA GLU A 94 -9.54 -2.61 -11.11
C GLU A 94 -10.17 -4.01 -11.20
N PRO A 95 -10.81 -4.35 -12.33
CA PRO A 95 -11.40 -5.67 -12.52
C PRO A 95 -10.38 -6.79 -12.34
N GLY A 96 -10.74 -7.82 -11.56
CA GLY A 96 -9.90 -8.99 -11.35
C GLY A 96 -8.82 -8.82 -10.25
N VAL A 97 -8.72 -7.67 -9.62
CA VAL A 97 -7.87 -7.48 -8.44
C VAL A 97 -8.59 -7.98 -7.19
N LYS A 98 -7.89 -8.77 -6.38
CA LYS A 98 -8.34 -9.17 -5.05
C LYS A 98 -7.68 -8.26 -4.01
N ASN A 99 -8.45 -7.37 -3.41
CA ASN A 99 -8.03 -6.60 -2.26
C ASN A 99 -8.42 -7.33 -0.96
N ILE A 100 -7.47 -7.49 -0.05
CA ILE A 100 -7.65 -8.15 1.25
C ILE A 100 -7.29 -7.15 2.33
N LEU A 101 -8.26 -6.82 3.19
CA LEU A 101 -7.99 -6.13 4.44
C LEU A 101 -7.76 -7.18 5.53
N VAL A 102 -6.60 -7.18 6.15
CA VAL A 102 -6.20 -8.20 7.15
C VAL A 102 -7.23 -8.32 8.26
N GLN A 103 -7.77 -7.20 8.74
CA GLN A 103 -8.73 -7.16 9.85
C GLN A 103 -10.12 -7.70 9.51
N ASP A 104 -10.44 -7.93 8.23
CA ASP A 104 -11.68 -8.62 7.86
C ASP A 104 -11.62 -10.11 8.23
N THR A 105 -10.42 -10.67 8.28
CA THR A 105 -10.17 -12.06 8.74
C THR A 105 -9.64 -12.08 10.17
N CYS A 106 -8.61 -11.29 10.47
CA CYS A 106 -7.89 -11.26 11.74
C CYS A 106 -8.09 -9.92 12.46
N ARG A 107 -9.20 -9.76 13.17
CA ARG A 107 -9.62 -8.49 13.79
C ARG A 107 -8.62 -7.93 14.80
N ASN A 108 -7.88 -8.81 15.47
CA ASN A 108 -6.90 -8.44 16.51
C ASN A 108 -5.49 -8.27 15.95
N ASP A 109 -5.36 -8.18 14.65
CA ASP A 109 -4.11 -7.85 14.00
C ASP A 109 -3.94 -6.33 13.97
N HIS A 110 -2.90 -5.83 14.62
CA HIS A 110 -2.57 -4.41 14.69
C HIS A 110 -1.21 -4.11 14.07
N ALA A 111 -0.74 -4.98 13.17
CA ALA A 111 0.52 -4.78 12.48
C ALA A 111 0.57 -3.41 11.79
N SER A 112 1.67 -2.67 12.00
CA SER A 112 2.01 -1.45 11.27
C SER A 112 2.70 -1.79 9.95
N HIS A 113 3.04 -0.79 9.16
CA HIS A 113 3.74 -0.99 7.88
C HIS A 113 5.03 -1.80 8.03
N VAL A 114 5.84 -1.48 9.04
CA VAL A 114 7.17 -2.09 9.22
C VAL A 114 7.06 -3.57 9.56
N ASN A 115 6.17 -3.94 10.47
CA ASN A 115 6.06 -5.34 10.89
C ASN A 115 5.16 -6.19 9.99
N PHE A 116 4.56 -5.61 8.95
CA PHE A 116 3.73 -6.33 7.98
C PHE A 116 4.49 -7.46 7.28
N THR A 117 5.80 -7.29 7.06
CA THR A 117 6.67 -8.30 6.44
C THR A 117 7.00 -9.49 7.35
N TYR A 118 6.78 -9.37 8.65
CA TYR A 118 7.01 -10.43 9.65
C TYR A 118 5.70 -11.03 10.16
N ASP A 119 4.59 -10.54 9.69
CA ASP A 119 3.27 -10.92 10.14
C ASP A 119 2.87 -12.29 9.60
N VAL A 120 2.66 -13.24 10.51
CA VAL A 120 2.28 -14.61 10.15
C VAL A 120 0.88 -14.71 9.53
N ASN A 121 -0.03 -13.78 9.89
CA ASN A 121 -1.37 -13.73 9.30
C ASN A 121 -1.28 -13.29 7.84
N VAL A 122 -0.51 -12.23 7.58
CA VAL A 122 -0.22 -11.73 6.22
C VAL A 122 0.51 -12.77 5.39
N TYR A 123 1.50 -13.45 5.98
CA TYR A 123 2.23 -14.52 5.32
C TYR A 123 1.29 -15.63 4.84
N GLN A 124 0.38 -16.13 5.71
CA GLN A 124 -0.55 -17.18 5.33
C GLN A 124 -1.53 -16.71 4.23
N MET A 125 -1.99 -15.45 4.30
CA MET A 125 -2.83 -14.87 3.25
C MET A 125 -2.08 -14.79 1.91
N ALA A 126 -0.80 -14.43 1.92
CA ALA A 126 0.04 -14.36 0.73
C ALA A 126 0.28 -15.75 0.11
N VAL A 127 0.57 -16.76 0.94
CA VAL A 127 0.72 -18.16 0.49
C VAL A 127 -0.59 -18.65 -0.15
N ASN A 128 -1.72 -18.40 0.48
CA ASN A 128 -3.04 -18.76 -0.06
C ASN A 128 -3.34 -18.06 -1.41
N ALA A 129 -2.86 -16.84 -1.59
CA ALA A 129 -3.01 -16.12 -2.86
C ALA A 129 -2.09 -16.68 -3.96
N LEU A 130 -0.90 -17.14 -3.58
CA LEU A 130 0.04 -17.79 -4.49
C LEU A 130 -0.43 -19.19 -4.92
N ASP A 131 -1.00 -19.95 -4.00
CA ASP A 131 -1.51 -21.31 -4.25
C ASP A 131 -2.94 -21.46 -3.74
N PRO A 132 -3.94 -20.93 -4.47
CA PRO A 132 -5.33 -20.95 -4.03
C PRO A 132 -5.96 -22.34 -3.99
N ASP A 133 -5.43 -23.29 -4.76
CA ASP A 133 -5.95 -24.66 -4.83
C ASP A 133 -5.60 -25.46 -3.56
N HIS A 134 -4.56 -25.03 -2.84
CA HIS A 134 -4.14 -25.61 -1.56
C HIS A 134 -4.24 -24.61 -0.40
N ALA A 135 -5.11 -23.60 -0.55
CA ALA A 135 -5.28 -22.58 0.48
C ALA A 135 -5.70 -23.20 1.82
N GLN A 136 -5.08 -22.71 2.90
CA GLN A 136 -5.35 -23.14 4.26
C GLN A 136 -6.07 -22.04 5.06
N PRO A 137 -6.87 -22.41 6.07
CA PRO A 137 -7.43 -21.41 6.96
C PRO A 137 -6.34 -20.55 7.61
N VAL A 138 -6.59 -19.25 7.69
CA VAL A 138 -5.70 -18.34 8.43
C VAL A 138 -5.98 -18.48 9.91
N THR A 139 -5.02 -19.01 10.66
CA THR A 139 -5.08 -19.05 12.12
C THR A 139 -4.58 -17.72 12.66
N CYS A 140 -5.53 -16.85 13.04
CA CYS A 140 -5.19 -15.49 13.45
C CYS A 140 -4.38 -15.46 14.75
N VAL A 141 -3.22 -14.85 14.68
CA VAL A 141 -2.33 -14.57 15.81
C VAL A 141 -2.34 -13.06 16.05
N PHE A 142 -2.42 -12.65 17.32
CA PHE A 142 -2.33 -11.24 17.68
C PHE A 142 -0.99 -10.66 17.19
N GLN A 143 -1.06 -9.56 16.47
CA GLN A 143 0.10 -8.78 16.04
C GLN A 143 0.05 -7.42 16.71
N PRO A 144 1.11 -7.01 17.44
CA PRO A 144 1.15 -5.69 18.05
C PRO A 144 1.47 -4.63 16.99
N PHE A 145 1.06 -3.40 17.27
CA PHE A 145 1.56 -2.23 16.54
C PHE A 145 3.03 -1.98 16.93
N ILE A 146 3.90 -1.91 15.93
CA ILE A 146 5.32 -1.55 16.09
C ILE A 146 5.57 -0.36 15.16
N GLY A 147 5.53 0.84 15.70
CA GLY A 147 5.76 2.09 14.97
C GLY A 147 7.01 2.82 15.47
#